data_a909d456584d3e54e7fd1edd35563376
#
_entry.id   a909d456584d3e54e7fd1edd35563376
#
_cell.length_a   1.000
_cell.length_b   1.000
_cell.length_c   1.000
_cell.angle_alpha   90.00
_cell.angle_beta   90.00
_cell.angle_gamma   90.00
#
_symmetry.space_group_name_H-M   'P 1'
#
loop_
_entity.id
_entity.type
_entity.pdbx_description
1 polymer ?
#
loop_
_entity_poly.entity_id
_entity_poly.type
_entity_poly.pdbx_seq_one_letter_code
_entity_poly.pdbx_strand_id
1 'polypeptide(L)'
;MKNIKKIIALVLALALTFAVAACGASDSGKKTIGIIQFGSHGSLNNCYDGIMQGLEENGITEDKYNIEYVNSNFDPSVSQTQANNLVNKNAAVIIAIATPSAVAAANAAADTEVPVVYCAITDSSVMENYTNVTGSSDIPNFDKQLEVVTGFMGKTDLKIGVLYSTEESSSPIQVQNLKKAAEKYEGMEILDSAVADINTIDSKTNELIDRGVDCFVNLLDNTIVGKLETNILPITNEKKIPVFGSEIEQVKVGCAASASIEYNDVGYAAGKAAAEILNGKSASDIPVACITEPKNYYNSKVCAELGLTVPTSVAAEDVAA
;
A
#
# COMPACT_ATOMS: atom_id res chain seq x y z
N MET A 1 52.47 -5.20 53.34
CA MET A 1 51.45 -6.08 52.78
C MET A 1 50.01 -5.49 52.75
N LYS A 2 49.60 -4.70 53.79
CA LYS A 2 48.24 -4.12 53.87
C LYS A 2 47.93 -3.03 52.76
N ASN A 3 48.96 -2.27 52.39
CA ASN A 3 48.76 -1.16 51.36
C ASN A 3 48.76 -1.67 49.91
N ILE A 4 49.48 -2.79 49.66
CA ILE A 4 49.45 -3.39 48.29
C ILE A 4 48.11 -3.98 47.97
N LYS A 5 47.41 -4.59 48.94
CA LYS A 5 46.05 -5.10 48.75
C LYS A 5 45.02 -4.00 48.46
N LYS A 6 45.21 -2.80 49.07
CA LYS A 6 44.33 -1.63 48.81
C LYS A 6 44.56 -1.03 47.41
N ILE A 7 45.81 -1.00 46.93
CA ILE A 7 46.16 -0.51 45.59
C ILE A 7 45.61 -1.47 44.52
N ILE A 8 45.74 -2.79 44.72
CA ILE A 8 45.19 -3.80 43.80
C ILE A 8 43.65 -3.73 43.76
N ALA A 9 42.98 -3.52 44.90
CA ALA A 9 41.53 -3.35 44.95
C ALA A 9 41.05 -2.05 44.24
N LEU A 10 41.85 -0.97 44.34
CA LEU A 10 41.52 0.29 43.67
C LEU A 10 41.73 0.21 42.15
N VAL A 11 42.76 -0.51 41.68
CA VAL A 11 43.02 -0.75 40.24
C VAL A 11 41.99 -1.71 39.66
N LEU A 12 41.54 -2.72 40.39
CA LEU A 12 40.43 -3.59 39.94
C LEU A 12 39.09 -2.85 39.89
N ALA A 13 38.80 -1.94 40.84
CA ALA A 13 37.60 -1.13 40.83
C ALA A 13 37.58 -0.13 39.64
N LEU A 14 38.75 0.46 39.31
CA LEU A 14 38.87 1.34 38.13
C LEU A 14 38.78 0.55 36.81
N ALA A 15 39.27 -0.68 36.74
CA ALA A 15 39.16 -1.53 35.54
C ALA A 15 37.71 -2.01 35.31
N LEU A 16 36.93 -2.23 36.38
CA LEU A 16 35.51 -2.57 36.25
C LEU A 16 34.63 -1.40 35.74
N THR A 17 35.00 -0.17 36.07
CA THR A 17 34.26 1.02 35.54
C THR A 17 34.53 1.28 34.06
N PHE A 18 35.67 0.85 33.52
CA PHE A 18 35.95 0.92 32.08
C PHE A 18 35.36 -0.24 31.27
N ALA A 19 35.06 -1.37 31.89
CA ALA A 19 34.48 -2.53 31.19
C ALA A 19 32.96 -2.40 30.92
N VAL A 20 32.24 -1.52 31.62
CA VAL A 20 30.81 -1.27 31.40
C VAL A 20 30.58 -0.28 30.24
N ALA A 21 31.61 0.48 29.83
CA ALA A 21 31.51 1.42 28.71
C ALA A 21 31.78 0.77 27.33
N ALA A 22 32.14 -0.53 27.26
CA ALA A 22 32.54 -1.18 25.99
C ALA A 22 31.50 -2.15 25.41
N CYS A 23 30.31 -2.25 25.98
CA CYS A 23 29.18 -3.00 25.42
C CYS A 23 27.99 -2.10 25.10
N GLY A 24 28.23 -0.86 24.63
CA GLY A 24 27.29 -0.09 23.90
C GLY A 24 27.52 -0.43 22.40
N ALA A 25 26.61 -1.18 21.78
CA ALA A 25 26.49 -1.12 20.34
C ALA A 25 26.58 0.36 19.96
N SER A 26 27.38 0.71 18.96
CA SER A 26 27.48 2.07 18.46
C SER A 26 26.12 2.50 17.94
N ASP A 27 25.29 3.02 18.83
CA ASP A 27 24.17 3.84 18.45
C ASP A 27 24.81 5.06 17.76
N SER A 28 24.62 5.17 16.46
CA SER A 28 25.20 6.26 15.65
C SER A 28 24.68 7.64 16.07
N GLY A 29 23.84 7.71 17.09
CA GLY A 29 23.12 8.93 17.51
C GLY A 29 22.10 9.43 16.49
N LYS A 30 21.91 8.71 15.37
CA LYS A 30 20.92 9.05 14.36
C LYS A 30 19.53 8.62 14.80
N LYS A 31 18.55 9.50 14.58
CA LYS A 31 17.14 9.14 14.78
C LYS A 31 16.70 8.10 13.74
N THR A 32 15.88 7.15 14.15
CA THR A 32 15.34 6.10 13.26
C THR A 32 14.06 6.56 12.60
N ILE A 33 13.97 6.38 11.28
CA ILE A 33 12.75 6.46 10.48
C ILE A 33 12.37 5.01 10.15
N GLY A 34 11.20 4.56 10.60
CA GLY A 34 10.69 3.23 10.24
C GLY A 34 9.83 3.29 9.00
N ILE A 35 10.05 2.40 8.03
CA ILE A 35 9.15 2.24 6.87
C ILE A 35 8.63 0.80 6.87
N ILE A 36 7.31 0.63 7.02
CA ILE A 36 6.64 -0.67 6.99
C ILE A 36 5.87 -0.76 5.67
N GLN A 37 6.25 -1.71 4.82
CA GLN A 37 5.51 -2.04 3.59
C GLN A 37 4.72 -3.34 3.78
N PHE A 38 3.43 -3.34 3.48
CA PHE A 38 2.57 -4.50 3.71
C PHE A 38 2.98 -5.71 2.88
N GLY A 39 3.34 -5.52 1.62
CA GLY A 39 3.81 -6.57 0.73
C GLY A 39 4.53 -5.99 -0.49
N SER A 40 5.09 -6.85 -1.35
CA SER A 40 5.79 -6.41 -2.56
C SER A 40 4.93 -6.65 -3.78
N HIS A 41 4.47 -5.58 -4.40
CA HIS A 41 3.96 -5.49 -5.77
C HIS A 41 4.25 -4.08 -6.32
N GLY A 42 4.08 -3.87 -7.63
CA GLY A 42 4.53 -2.66 -8.32
C GLY A 42 4.10 -1.36 -7.64
N SER A 43 2.80 -1.23 -7.31
CA SER A 43 2.25 0.00 -6.72
C SER A 43 2.87 0.32 -5.36
N LEU A 44 3.00 -0.67 -4.44
CA LEU A 44 3.60 -0.43 -3.13
C LEU A 44 5.11 -0.16 -3.22
N ASN A 45 5.80 -0.74 -4.21
CA ASN A 45 7.19 -0.42 -4.49
C ASN A 45 7.31 1.03 -5.00
N ASN A 46 6.42 1.47 -5.89
CA ASN A 46 6.37 2.87 -6.35
C ASN A 46 6.06 3.84 -5.20
N CYS A 47 5.22 3.45 -4.22
CA CYS A 47 5.04 4.23 -2.99
C CYS A 47 6.35 4.38 -2.22
N TYR A 48 7.09 3.29 -2.03
CA TYR A 48 8.39 3.33 -1.35
C TYR A 48 9.36 4.27 -2.06
N ASP A 49 9.48 4.17 -3.38
CA ASP A 49 10.36 5.02 -4.18
C ASP A 49 9.96 6.50 -4.05
N GLY A 50 8.66 6.79 -4.11
CA GLY A 50 8.13 8.14 -3.88
C GLY A 50 8.41 8.67 -2.47
N ILE A 51 8.26 7.83 -1.43
CA ILE A 51 8.59 8.18 -0.04
C ILE A 51 10.06 8.57 0.07
N MET A 52 10.95 7.76 -0.49
CA MET A 52 12.40 8.03 -0.46
C MET A 52 12.72 9.33 -1.18
N GLN A 53 12.12 9.59 -2.33
CA GLN A 53 12.25 10.85 -3.06
C GLN A 53 11.75 12.04 -2.21
N GLY A 54 10.55 11.92 -1.62
CA GLY A 54 9.97 12.97 -0.79
C GLY A 54 10.80 13.29 0.46
N LEU A 55 11.42 12.29 1.07
CA LEU A 55 12.36 12.47 2.18
C LEU A 55 13.64 13.19 1.72
N GLU A 56 14.27 12.70 0.65
CA GLU A 56 15.55 13.22 0.15
C GLU A 56 15.45 14.68 -0.29
N GLU A 57 14.44 15.04 -1.08
CA GLU A 57 14.20 16.41 -1.57
C GLU A 57 13.93 17.40 -0.43
N ASN A 58 13.49 16.91 0.75
CA ASN A 58 13.31 17.72 1.96
C ASN A 58 14.47 17.61 2.96
N GLY A 59 15.64 17.07 2.52
CA GLY A 59 16.88 17.05 3.27
C GLY A 59 16.96 15.96 4.36
N ILE A 60 16.08 14.97 4.30
CA ILE A 60 16.07 13.79 5.17
C ILE A 60 16.80 12.66 4.43
N THR A 61 18.04 12.42 4.80
CA THR A 61 18.95 11.52 4.08
C THR A 61 19.59 10.49 5.03
N GLU A 62 20.08 9.38 4.50
CA GLU A 62 20.67 8.28 5.28
C GLU A 62 21.97 8.67 6.03
N ASP A 63 22.63 9.74 5.64
CA ASP A 63 23.76 10.29 6.40
C ASP A 63 23.34 10.95 7.71
N LYS A 64 22.08 11.43 7.81
CA LYS A 64 21.51 12.09 8.99
C LYS A 64 20.59 11.19 9.82
N TYR A 65 19.91 10.25 9.18
CA TYR A 65 18.91 9.36 9.79
C TYR A 65 19.23 7.89 9.54
N ASN A 66 18.76 7.02 10.43
CA ASN A 66 18.75 5.58 10.22
C ASN A 66 17.41 5.20 9.61
N ILE A 67 17.36 4.89 8.31
CA ILE A 67 16.14 4.44 7.64
C ILE A 67 16.04 2.92 7.76
N GLU A 68 15.05 2.44 8.51
CA GLU A 68 14.79 1.03 8.72
C GLU A 68 13.56 0.60 7.89
N TYR A 69 13.80 -0.10 6.79
CA TYR A 69 12.75 -0.66 5.95
C TYR A 69 12.45 -2.10 6.36
N VAL A 70 11.16 -2.42 6.48
CA VAL A 70 10.65 -3.77 6.75
C VAL A 70 9.46 -4.09 5.85
N ASN A 71 9.33 -5.36 5.45
CA ASN A 71 8.22 -5.85 4.63
C ASN A 71 7.45 -6.92 5.40
N SER A 72 6.14 -6.83 5.39
CA SER A 72 5.27 -7.74 6.15
C SER A 72 4.83 -8.97 5.35
N ASN A 73 5.19 -9.05 4.07
CA ASN A 73 4.87 -10.18 3.20
C ASN A 73 3.38 -10.56 3.19
N PHE A 74 2.50 -9.53 3.18
CA PHE A 74 1.04 -9.65 3.21
C PHE A 74 0.48 -10.29 4.50
N ASP A 75 1.21 -10.20 5.63
CA ASP A 75 0.77 -10.71 6.93
C ASP A 75 0.54 -9.54 7.91
N PRO A 76 -0.73 -9.27 8.29
CA PRO A 76 -1.04 -8.19 9.23
C PRO A 76 -0.42 -8.38 10.63
N SER A 77 -0.22 -9.64 11.06
CA SER A 77 0.40 -9.94 12.36
C SER A 77 1.89 -9.61 12.37
N VAL A 78 2.55 -9.81 11.23
CA VAL A 78 3.94 -9.38 11.00
C VAL A 78 4.01 -7.86 11.00
N SER A 79 3.10 -7.16 10.32
CA SER A 79 3.00 -5.69 10.36
C SER A 79 2.90 -5.17 11.80
N GLN A 80 2.02 -5.77 12.62
CA GLN A 80 1.87 -5.38 14.03
C GLN A 80 3.15 -5.59 14.83
N THR A 81 3.84 -6.71 14.62
CA THR A 81 5.12 -7.01 15.30
C THR A 81 6.19 -5.99 14.90
N GLN A 82 6.30 -5.65 13.62
CA GLN A 82 7.24 -4.67 13.09
C GLN A 82 6.95 -3.27 13.64
N ALA A 83 5.68 -2.86 13.68
CA ALA A 83 5.25 -1.59 14.24
C ALA A 83 5.62 -1.48 15.73
N ASN A 84 5.34 -2.51 16.54
CA ASN A 84 5.72 -2.54 17.95
C ASN A 84 7.25 -2.42 18.13
N ASN A 85 8.03 -3.07 17.27
CA ASN A 85 9.49 -2.98 17.33
C ASN A 85 10.01 -1.57 17.04
N LEU A 86 9.42 -0.86 16.06
CA LEU A 86 9.79 0.52 15.72
C LEU A 86 9.39 1.50 16.83
N VAL A 87 8.21 1.33 17.44
CA VAL A 87 7.77 2.11 18.59
C VAL A 87 8.73 1.90 19.79
N ASN A 88 9.08 0.64 20.09
CA ASN A 88 10.02 0.31 21.17
C ASN A 88 11.43 0.89 20.95
N LYS A 89 11.83 1.14 19.71
CA LYS A 89 13.08 1.83 19.34
C LYS A 89 12.95 3.36 19.42
N ASN A 90 11.78 3.91 19.80
CA ASN A 90 11.47 5.32 19.75
C ASN A 90 11.74 5.93 18.35
N ALA A 91 11.20 5.30 17.30
CA ALA A 91 11.31 5.82 15.96
C ALA A 91 10.83 7.28 15.91
N ALA A 92 11.56 8.13 15.20
CA ALA A 92 11.20 9.55 15.06
C ALA A 92 9.94 9.77 14.22
N VAL A 93 9.66 8.83 13.33
CA VAL A 93 8.42 8.70 12.57
C VAL A 93 8.32 7.26 12.04
N ILE A 94 7.11 6.73 11.94
CA ILE A 94 6.83 5.48 11.23
C ILE A 94 6.03 5.82 9.98
N ILE A 95 6.52 5.44 8.81
CA ILE A 95 5.83 5.54 7.53
C ILE A 95 5.28 4.16 7.20
N ALA A 96 3.97 4.04 7.00
CA ALA A 96 3.32 2.75 6.81
C ALA A 96 2.57 2.69 5.48
N ILE A 97 3.02 1.79 4.59
CA ILE A 97 2.50 1.65 3.23
C ILE A 97 1.41 0.58 3.21
N ALA A 98 0.24 0.94 2.72
CA ALA A 98 -1.03 0.21 2.66
C ALA A 98 -1.79 0.14 4.00
N THR A 99 -3.12 0.00 3.91
CA THR A 99 -4.04 0.05 5.05
C THR A 99 -3.68 -0.91 6.20
N PRO A 100 -3.33 -2.20 5.97
CA PRO A 100 -3.02 -3.10 7.08
C PRO A 100 -1.78 -2.67 7.88
N SER A 101 -0.72 -2.20 7.20
CA SER A 101 0.49 -1.68 7.89
C SER A 101 0.21 -0.37 8.61
N ALA A 102 -0.62 0.49 8.02
CA ALA A 102 -0.99 1.78 8.62
C ALA A 102 -1.82 1.59 9.91
N VAL A 103 -2.80 0.70 9.90
CA VAL A 103 -3.59 0.34 11.09
C VAL A 103 -2.69 -0.27 12.17
N ALA A 104 -1.76 -1.17 11.80
CA ALA A 104 -0.82 -1.76 12.72
C ALA A 104 0.11 -0.71 13.37
N ALA A 105 0.63 0.23 12.55
CA ALA A 105 1.48 1.32 13.04
C ALA A 105 0.72 2.27 13.97
N ALA A 106 -0.50 2.67 13.59
CA ALA A 106 -1.34 3.55 14.38
C ALA A 106 -1.73 2.90 15.72
N ASN A 107 -2.11 1.61 15.72
CA ASN A 107 -2.37 0.85 16.95
C ASN A 107 -1.15 0.78 17.88
N ALA A 108 0.03 0.48 17.32
CA ALA A 108 1.26 0.39 18.12
C ALA A 108 1.65 1.75 18.72
N ALA A 109 1.38 2.84 18.02
CA ALA A 109 1.76 4.20 18.42
C ALA A 109 0.69 4.93 19.26
N ALA A 110 -0.52 4.38 19.44
CA ALA A 110 -1.70 5.06 20.00
C ALA A 110 -1.46 5.73 21.36
N ASP A 111 -0.69 5.07 22.26
CA ASP A 111 -0.38 5.57 23.60
C ASP A 111 1.06 6.12 23.69
N THR A 112 1.64 6.56 22.58
CA THR A 112 3.01 7.06 22.51
C THR A 112 3.10 8.39 21.76
N GLU A 113 4.28 9.02 21.80
CA GLU A 113 4.57 10.25 21.05
C GLU A 113 5.10 9.96 19.62
N VAL A 114 5.20 8.70 19.21
CA VAL A 114 5.71 8.33 17.89
C VAL A 114 4.69 8.67 16.81
N PRO A 115 4.98 9.61 15.89
CA PRO A 115 4.04 9.97 14.82
C PRO A 115 4.01 8.90 13.73
N VAL A 116 2.83 8.74 13.12
CA VAL A 116 2.63 7.81 12.01
C VAL A 116 2.20 8.57 10.77
N VAL A 117 2.89 8.29 9.67
CA VAL A 117 2.52 8.76 8.33
C VAL A 117 2.08 7.55 7.52
N TYR A 118 0.81 7.49 7.17
CA TYR A 118 0.32 6.45 6.30
C TYR A 118 0.48 6.81 4.81
N CYS A 119 0.60 5.80 3.98
CA CYS A 119 0.74 5.94 2.53
C CYS A 119 -0.19 4.94 1.84
N ALA A 120 -0.94 5.39 0.85
CA ALA A 120 -1.84 4.57 0.07
C ALA A 120 -2.91 3.88 0.95
N ILE A 121 -3.70 4.69 1.65
CA ILE A 121 -4.91 4.26 2.35
C ILE A 121 -6.12 4.59 1.48
N THR A 122 -6.84 3.56 1.07
CA THR A 122 -8.02 3.68 0.20
C THR A 122 -9.25 4.21 0.95
N ASP A 123 -9.31 4.01 2.26
CA ASP A 123 -10.35 4.55 3.14
C ASP A 123 -9.71 5.18 4.38
N SER A 124 -9.63 6.51 4.38
CA SER A 124 -9.03 7.26 5.49
C SER A 124 -9.86 7.24 6.76
N SER A 125 -11.14 6.84 6.73
CA SER A 125 -12.00 6.77 7.92
C SER A 125 -11.46 5.79 8.98
N VAL A 126 -10.68 4.79 8.58
CA VAL A 126 -10.02 3.86 9.49
C VAL A 126 -8.99 4.54 10.40
N MET A 127 -8.56 5.77 10.06
CA MET A 127 -7.58 6.56 10.82
C MET A 127 -8.22 7.65 11.71
N GLU A 128 -9.53 7.90 11.62
CA GLU A 128 -10.19 9.02 12.32
C GLU A 128 -10.08 8.99 13.86
N ASN A 129 -9.88 7.80 14.43
CA ASN A 129 -9.77 7.63 15.89
C ASN A 129 -8.34 7.83 16.42
N TYR A 130 -7.34 8.07 15.56
CA TYR A 130 -5.95 8.27 15.94
C TYR A 130 -5.57 9.76 15.85
N THR A 131 -4.87 10.28 16.84
CA THR A 131 -4.56 11.72 16.96
C THR A 131 -3.20 12.13 16.41
N ASN A 132 -2.23 11.20 16.39
CA ASN A 132 -0.85 11.46 15.95
C ASN A 132 -0.55 10.83 14.60
N VAL A 133 -1.48 10.98 13.64
CA VAL A 133 -1.39 10.39 12.31
C VAL A 133 -1.68 11.40 11.22
N THR A 134 -1.04 11.25 10.08
CA THR A 134 -1.34 11.93 8.80
C THR A 134 -0.86 11.06 7.65
N GLY A 135 -0.98 11.49 6.41
CA GLY A 135 -0.43 10.73 5.28
C GLY A 135 -1.05 11.05 3.94
N SER A 136 -1.06 10.06 3.07
CA SER A 136 -1.61 10.13 1.72
C SER A 136 -2.63 9.01 1.46
N SER A 137 -3.64 9.32 0.66
CA SER A 137 -4.78 8.45 0.34
C SER A 137 -4.88 8.22 -1.16
N ASP A 138 -5.33 7.02 -1.55
CA ASP A 138 -5.46 6.53 -2.92
C ASP A 138 -6.91 6.15 -3.26
N ILE A 139 -7.87 7.01 -2.97
CA ILE A 139 -9.30 6.73 -3.16
C ILE A 139 -9.61 6.50 -4.65
N PRO A 140 -10.12 5.29 -5.05
CA PRO A 140 -10.43 5.00 -6.43
C PRO A 140 -11.59 5.85 -6.95
N ASN A 141 -11.48 6.31 -8.19
CA ASN A 141 -12.59 6.94 -8.90
C ASN A 141 -13.35 5.89 -9.70
N PHE A 142 -14.32 5.22 -9.06
CA PHE A 142 -15.09 4.16 -9.71
C PHE A 142 -15.96 4.65 -10.88
N ASP A 143 -16.36 5.91 -10.92
CA ASP A 143 -17.05 6.48 -12.08
C ASP A 143 -16.13 6.46 -13.31
N LYS A 144 -14.89 6.92 -13.15
CA LYS A 144 -13.89 6.88 -14.21
C LYS A 144 -13.48 5.46 -14.58
N GLN A 145 -13.38 4.58 -13.61
CA GLN A 145 -13.08 3.17 -13.88
C GLN A 145 -14.17 2.51 -14.71
N LEU A 146 -15.46 2.73 -14.40
CA LEU A 146 -16.56 2.19 -15.18
C LEU A 146 -16.69 2.85 -16.56
N GLU A 147 -16.32 4.14 -16.73
CA GLU A 147 -16.20 4.76 -18.06
C GLU A 147 -15.14 4.03 -18.91
N VAL A 148 -13.99 3.67 -18.34
CA VAL A 148 -12.97 2.88 -19.04
C VAL A 148 -13.50 1.49 -19.37
N VAL A 149 -14.07 0.77 -18.40
CA VAL A 149 -14.63 -0.58 -18.61
C VAL A 149 -15.66 -0.59 -19.72
N THR A 150 -16.67 0.27 -19.64
CA THR A 150 -17.75 0.33 -20.65
C THR A 150 -17.24 0.76 -22.03
N GLY A 151 -16.26 1.66 -22.08
CA GLY A 151 -15.60 2.08 -23.31
C GLY A 151 -14.91 0.92 -24.03
N PHE A 152 -14.11 0.12 -23.32
CA PHE A 152 -13.40 -1.03 -23.89
C PHE A 152 -14.35 -2.20 -24.21
N MET A 153 -15.38 -2.43 -23.40
CA MET A 153 -16.39 -3.47 -23.63
C MET A 153 -17.41 -3.11 -24.72
N GLY A 154 -17.53 -1.82 -25.07
CA GLY A 154 -18.46 -1.32 -26.08
C GLY A 154 -19.95 -1.48 -25.71
N LYS A 155 -20.27 -1.75 -24.45
CA LYS A 155 -21.63 -1.89 -23.90
C LYS A 155 -21.69 -1.49 -22.44
N THR A 156 -22.87 -1.22 -21.90
CA THR A 156 -23.08 -0.78 -20.52
C THR A 156 -23.78 -1.81 -19.65
N ASP A 157 -24.55 -2.73 -20.23
CA ASP A 157 -25.27 -3.82 -19.55
C ASP A 157 -24.34 -5.00 -19.25
N LEU A 158 -23.39 -4.78 -18.33
CA LEU A 158 -22.30 -5.72 -18.01
C LEU A 158 -22.56 -6.45 -16.69
N LYS A 159 -22.19 -7.72 -16.66
CA LYS A 159 -21.96 -8.44 -15.41
C LYS A 159 -20.48 -8.40 -15.08
N ILE A 160 -20.12 -7.67 -14.03
CA ILE A 160 -18.74 -7.42 -13.63
C ILE A 160 -18.42 -8.27 -12.39
N GLY A 161 -17.42 -9.16 -12.52
CA GLY A 161 -16.90 -9.96 -11.40
C GLY A 161 -15.93 -9.16 -10.55
N VAL A 162 -16.01 -9.32 -9.22
CA VAL A 162 -15.12 -8.68 -8.27
C VAL A 162 -14.71 -9.67 -7.19
N LEU A 163 -13.42 -9.85 -7.02
CA LEU A 163 -12.85 -10.58 -5.87
C LEU A 163 -12.36 -9.57 -4.84
N TYR A 164 -12.56 -9.85 -3.56
CA TYR A 164 -12.03 -9.01 -2.49
C TYR A 164 -11.67 -9.84 -1.25
N SER A 165 -10.61 -9.45 -0.56
CA SER A 165 -10.17 -10.09 0.68
C SER A 165 -11.02 -9.61 1.86
N THR A 166 -11.36 -10.53 2.77
CA THR A 166 -12.00 -10.19 4.05
C THR A 166 -11.02 -9.69 5.10
N GLU A 167 -9.72 -9.82 4.85
CA GLU A 167 -8.66 -9.37 5.76
C GLU A 167 -8.29 -7.90 5.56
N GLU A 168 -8.68 -7.29 4.44
CA GLU A 168 -8.47 -5.87 4.17
C GLU A 168 -9.74 -5.06 4.41
N SER A 169 -9.73 -4.21 5.43
CA SER A 169 -10.91 -3.44 5.88
C SER A 169 -11.46 -2.49 4.82
N SER A 170 -10.62 -1.99 3.90
CA SER A 170 -11.04 -1.10 2.79
C SER A 170 -11.76 -1.83 1.66
N SER A 171 -11.56 -3.13 1.50
CA SER A 171 -12.06 -3.87 0.34
C SER A 171 -13.59 -3.98 0.27
N PRO A 172 -14.33 -4.26 1.36
CA PRO A 172 -15.79 -4.24 1.33
C PRO A 172 -16.37 -2.86 0.98
N ILE A 173 -15.69 -1.78 1.40
CA ILE A 173 -16.11 -0.39 1.12
C ILE A 173 -15.90 -0.08 -0.37
N GLN A 174 -14.79 -0.52 -0.96
CA GLN A 174 -14.55 -0.41 -2.40
C GLN A 174 -15.64 -1.13 -3.21
N VAL A 175 -16.04 -2.34 -2.81
CA VAL A 175 -17.14 -3.09 -3.45
C VAL A 175 -18.44 -2.30 -3.38
N GLN A 176 -18.78 -1.71 -2.22
CA GLN A 176 -20.00 -0.90 -2.07
C GLN A 176 -19.95 0.34 -2.96
N ASN A 177 -18.81 1.04 -3.03
CA ASN A 177 -18.64 2.22 -3.86
C ASN A 177 -18.71 1.88 -5.34
N LEU A 178 -18.14 0.76 -5.79
CA LEU A 178 -18.26 0.26 -7.15
C LEU A 178 -19.72 -0.07 -7.50
N LYS A 179 -20.46 -0.76 -6.62
CA LYS A 179 -21.89 -1.04 -6.78
C LYS A 179 -22.70 0.26 -6.93
N LYS A 180 -22.41 1.26 -6.10
CA LYS A 180 -23.06 2.58 -6.18
C LYS A 180 -22.74 3.30 -7.49
N ALA A 181 -21.52 3.23 -7.99
CA ALA A 181 -21.16 3.79 -9.29
C ALA A 181 -21.88 3.06 -10.43
N ALA A 182 -22.05 1.74 -10.33
CA ALA A 182 -22.74 0.91 -11.30
C ALA A 182 -24.25 1.23 -11.43
N GLU A 183 -24.89 1.80 -10.40
CA GLU A 183 -26.31 2.22 -10.46
C GLU A 183 -26.61 3.24 -11.57
N LYS A 184 -25.59 3.94 -12.07
CA LYS A 184 -25.72 4.89 -13.20
C LYS A 184 -25.88 4.22 -14.55
N TYR A 185 -25.65 2.91 -14.63
CA TYR A 185 -25.68 2.12 -15.87
C TYR A 185 -26.84 1.11 -15.83
N GLU A 186 -27.83 1.30 -16.70
CA GLU A 186 -28.97 0.38 -16.76
C GLU A 186 -28.52 -1.04 -17.15
N GLY A 187 -28.92 -2.03 -16.35
CA GLY A 187 -28.58 -3.44 -16.56
C GLY A 187 -27.19 -3.87 -16.09
N MET A 188 -26.35 -2.97 -15.54
CA MET A 188 -25.06 -3.34 -14.99
C MET A 188 -25.23 -4.06 -13.64
N GLU A 189 -24.55 -5.20 -13.48
CA GLU A 189 -24.54 -5.99 -12.24
C GLU A 189 -23.11 -6.18 -11.74
N ILE A 190 -22.87 -5.93 -10.45
CA ILE A 190 -21.61 -6.25 -9.78
C ILE A 190 -21.79 -7.57 -9.00
N LEU A 191 -21.11 -8.61 -9.47
CA LEU A 191 -21.09 -9.95 -8.86
C LEU A 191 -19.79 -10.09 -8.04
N ASP A 192 -19.91 -9.89 -6.73
CA ASP A 192 -18.75 -9.96 -5.84
C ASP A 192 -18.61 -11.33 -5.17
N SER A 193 -17.37 -11.71 -4.84
CA SER A 193 -17.04 -12.90 -4.09
C SER A 193 -15.94 -12.61 -3.06
N ALA A 194 -16.27 -12.84 -1.79
CA ALA A 194 -15.33 -12.65 -0.68
C ALA A 194 -14.32 -13.81 -0.61
N VAL A 195 -13.06 -13.49 -0.42
CA VAL A 195 -11.93 -14.41 -0.27
C VAL A 195 -11.44 -14.31 1.17
N ALA A 196 -11.79 -15.28 1.99
CA ALA A 196 -11.33 -15.41 3.38
C ALA A 196 -10.04 -16.24 3.50
N ASP A 197 -9.79 -17.11 2.53
CA ASP A 197 -8.57 -17.90 2.39
C ASP A 197 -8.03 -17.71 0.98
N ILE A 198 -6.84 -17.14 0.86
CA ILE A 198 -6.20 -16.84 -0.42
C ILE A 198 -5.99 -18.08 -1.30
N ASN A 199 -5.91 -19.28 -0.71
CA ASN A 199 -5.82 -20.53 -1.46
C ASN A 199 -7.11 -20.88 -2.22
N THR A 200 -8.22 -20.19 -1.94
CA THR A 200 -9.52 -20.40 -2.64
C THR A 200 -9.70 -19.48 -3.84
N ILE A 201 -8.74 -18.60 -4.15
CA ILE A 201 -8.88 -17.57 -5.18
C ILE A 201 -9.20 -18.15 -6.56
N ASP A 202 -8.58 -19.27 -6.94
CA ASP A 202 -8.82 -19.93 -8.22
C ASP A 202 -10.26 -20.44 -8.34
N SER A 203 -10.76 -21.05 -7.26
CA SER A 203 -12.16 -21.54 -7.22
C SER A 203 -13.17 -20.40 -7.21
N LYS A 204 -12.85 -19.29 -6.53
CA LYS A 204 -13.68 -18.08 -6.49
C LYS A 204 -13.71 -17.35 -7.83
N THR A 205 -12.59 -17.32 -8.54
CA THR A 205 -12.52 -16.81 -9.91
C THR A 205 -13.41 -17.62 -10.85
N ASN A 206 -13.29 -18.96 -10.81
CA ASN A 206 -14.13 -19.84 -11.62
C ASN A 206 -15.62 -19.75 -11.24
N GLU A 207 -15.97 -19.62 -9.96
CA GLU A 207 -17.36 -19.40 -9.50
C GLU A 207 -17.99 -18.17 -10.17
N LEU A 208 -17.25 -17.03 -10.21
CA LEU A 208 -17.75 -15.82 -10.88
C LEU A 208 -17.87 -16.02 -12.40
N ILE A 209 -16.94 -16.72 -13.04
CA ILE A 209 -17.01 -17.08 -14.45
C ILE A 209 -18.25 -17.91 -14.73
N ASP A 210 -18.54 -18.93 -13.91
CA ASP A 210 -19.71 -19.79 -14.05
C ASP A 210 -21.03 -19.03 -13.84
N ARG A 211 -21.00 -17.92 -13.08
CA ARG A 211 -22.15 -16.98 -12.95
C ARG A 211 -22.34 -16.08 -14.16
N GLY A 212 -21.47 -16.17 -15.16
CA GLY A 212 -21.59 -15.50 -16.44
C GLY A 212 -21.13 -14.05 -16.44
N VAL A 213 -20.03 -13.74 -15.74
CA VAL A 213 -19.41 -12.40 -15.81
C VAL A 213 -18.89 -12.11 -17.22
N ASP A 214 -19.06 -10.87 -17.68
CA ASP A 214 -18.52 -10.38 -18.95
C ASP A 214 -17.05 -9.96 -18.82
N CYS A 215 -16.69 -9.42 -17.66
CA CYS A 215 -15.33 -8.99 -17.32
C CYS A 215 -15.14 -8.98 -15.80
N PHE A 216 -13.91 -8.76 -15.36
CA PHE A 216 -13.57 -8.50 -13.95
C PHE A 216 -13.11 -7.05 -13.77
N VAL A 217 -13.38 -6.50 -12.59
CA VAL A 217 -12.71 -5.30 -12.07
C VAL A 217 -11.89 -5.73 -10.84
N ASN A 218 -10.58 -5.55 -10.93
CA ASN A 218 -9.66 -5.81 -9.82
C ASN A 218 -9.50 -4.53 -8.98
N LEU A 219 -9.78 -4.63 -7.69
CA LEU A 219 -9.76 -3.50 -6.75
C LEU A 219 -8.33 -3.17 -6.29
N LEU A 220 -8.21 -2.11 -5.49
CA LEU A 220 -7.01 -1.81 -4.69
C LEU A 220 -7.05 -2.68 -3.42
N ASP A 221 -6.90 -3.98 -3.58
CA ASP A 221 -6.86 -5.01 -2.55
C ASP A 221 -5.52 -5.72 -2.66
N ASN A 222 -4.60 -5.43 -1.74
CA ASN A 222 -3.20 -5.89 -1.83
C ASN A 222 -3.09 -7.42 -1.83
N THR A 223 -3.99 -8.10 -1.12
CA THR A 223 -4.03 -9.58 -1.04
C THR A 223 -4.42 -10.17 -2.40
N ILE A 224 -5.45 -9.62 -3.03
CA ILE A 224 -5.92 -10.05 -4.35
C ILE A 224 -4.92 -9.65 -5.45
N VAL A 225 -4.38 -8.41 -5.40
CA VAL A 225 -3.35 -7.93 -6.33
C VAL A 225 -2.10 -8.82 -6.30
N GLY A 226 -1.69 -9.29 -5.12
CA GLY A 226 -0.57 -10.23 -4.98
C GLY A 226 -0.78 -11.60 -5.66
N LYS A 227 -2.02 -11.91 -6.08
CA LYS A 227 -2.40 -13.14 -6.80
C LYS A 227 -2.91 -12.90 -8.22
N LEU A 228 -2.94 -11.64 -8.65
CA LEU A 228 -3.49 -11.26 -9.94
C LEU A 228 -2.77 -11.97 -11.10
N GLU A 229 -1.45 -11.81 -11.17
CA GLU A 229 -0.62 -12.36 -12.26
C GLU A 229 -0.56 -13.90 -12.25
N THR A 230 -0.48 -14.51 -11.06
CA THR A 230 -0.21 -15.94 -10.93
C THR A 230 -1.47 -16.82 -10.90
N ASN A 231 -2.60 -16.28 -10.50
CA ASN A 231 -3.83 -17.03 -10.27
C ASN A 231 -5.00 -16.52 -11.14
N ILE A 232 -5.34 -15.23 -11.07
CA ILE A 232 -6.55 -14.69 -11.71
C ILE A 232 -6.39 -14.59 -13.22
N LEU A 233 -5.33 -13.90 -13.68
CA LEU A 233 -5.10 -13.65 -15.11
C LEU A 233 -4.94 -14.94 -15.94
N PRO A 234 -4.24 -16.00 -15.50
CA PRO A 234 -4.19 -17.26 -16.25
C PRO A 234 -5.56 -17.88 -16.51
N ILE A 235 -6.45 -17.85 -15.48
CA ILE A 235 -7.82 -18.41 -15.58
C ILE A 235 -8.68 -17.56 -16.52
N THR A 236 -8.69 -16.24 -16.33
CA THR A 236 -9.54 -15.32 -17.11
C THR A 236 -9.08 -15.23 -18.57
N ASN A 237 -7.77 -15.23 -18.83
CA ASN A 237 -7.20 -15.22 -20.19
C ASN A 237 -7.54 -16.48 -20.97
N GLU A 238 -7.50 -17.67 -20.33
CA GLU A 238 -7.94 -18.93 -20.96
C GLU A 238 -9.39 -18.85 -21.43
N LYS A 239 -10.25 -18.17 -20.65
CA LYS A 239 -11.68 -18.00 -20.96
C LYS A 239 -11.96 -16.76 -21.82
N LYS A 240 -10.93 -15.99 -22.20
CA LYS A 240 -11.07 -14.72 -22.94
C LYS A 240 -11.94 -13.67 -22.22
N ILE A 241 -11.91 -13.66 -20.90
CA ILE A 241 -12.64 -12.71 -20.06
C ILE A 241 -11.68 -11.61 -19.62
N PRO A 242 -11.91 -10.35 -20.02
CA PRO A 242 -11.02 -9.24 -19.65
C PRO A 242 -11.02 -8.95 -18.16
N VAL A 243 -9.84 -8.59 -17.63
CA VAL A 243 -9.70 -8.01 -16.30
C VAL A 243 -9.30 -6.54 -16.45
N PHE A 244 -10.05 -5.64 -15.82
CA PHE A 244 -9.73 -4.23 -15.74
C PHE A 244 -9.12 -3.94 -14.37
N GLY A 245 -7.99 -3.24 -14.37
CA GLY A 245 -7.28 -2.89 -13.15
C GLY A 245 -7.80 -1.60 -12.52
N SER A 246 -7.35 -1.32 -11.30
CA SER A 246 -7.58 -0.05 -10.61
C SER A 246 -6.33 0.84 -10.57
N GLU A 247 -5.22 0.37 -11.15
CA GLU A 247 -3.96 1.12 -11.20
C GLU A 247 -3.02 0.57 -12.31
N ILE A 248 -1.98 1.34 -12.66
CA ILE A 248 -1.12 1.11 -13.83
C ILE A 248 -0.33 -0.23 -13.75
N GLU A 249 0.16 -0.63 -12.58
CA GLU A 249 0.96 -1.85 -12.44
C GLU A 249 0.12 -3.10 -12.73
N GLN A 250 -1.19 -3.07 -12.40
CA GLN A 250 -2.12 -4.14 -12.78
C GLN A 250 -2.27 -4.24 -14.30
N VAL A 251 -2.23 -3.10 -15.01
CA VAL A 251 -2.26 -3.09 -16.50
C VAL A 251 -0.96 -3.63 -17.08
N LYS A 252 0.18 -3.29 -16.48
CA LYS A 252 1.50 -3.80 -16.89
C LYS A 252 1.62 -5.31 -16.74
N VAL A 253 1.04 -5.89 -15.68
CA VAL A 253 1.08 -7.34 -15.45
C VAL A 253 0.01 -8.12 -16.23
N GLY A 254 -0.95 -7.46 -16.89
CA GLY A 254 -1.87 -8.14 -17.80
C GLY A 254 -3.35 -7.76 -17.73
N CYS A 255 -3.75 -6.76 -16.96
CA CYS A 255 -5.08 -6.18 -17.08
C CYS A 255 -5.22 -5.42 -18.42
N ALA A 256 -6.44 -5.36 -18.93
CA ALA A 256 -6.71 -4.73 -20.23
C ALA A 256 -6.55 -3.20 -20.18
N ALA A 257 -7.10 -2.54 -19.15
CA ALA A 257 -7.03 -1.11 -18.95
C ALA A 257 -7.34 -0.74 -17.49
N SER A 258 -7.06 0.52 -17.11
CA SER A 258 -7.41 1.08 -15.81
C SER A 258 -7.63 2.59 -15.86
N ALA A 259 -8.37 3.13 -14.90
CA ALA A 259 -8.30 4.53 -14.48
C ALA A 259 -7.45 4.58 -13.20
N SER A 260 -6.23 5.10 -13.27
CA SER A 260 -5.16 4.91 -12.28
C SER A 260 -4.65 6.23 -11.73
N ILE A 261 -4.32 6.24 -10.44
CA ILE A 261 -3.49 7.30 -9.84
C ILE A 261 -2.02 6.86 -9.85
N GLU A 262 -1.11 7.84 -9.77
CA GLU A 262 0.34 7.57 -9.77
C GLU A 262 0.81 7.27 -8.34
N TYR A 263 1.20 6.05 -8.07
CA TYR A 263 1.62 5.62 -6.73
C TYR A 263 2.95 6.21 -6.27
N ASN A 264 3.80 6.66 -7.18
CA ASN A 264 4.97 7.44 -6.83
C ASN A 264 4.57 8.80 -6.22
N ASP A 265 3.53 9.48 -6.78
CA ASP A 265 3.02 10.74 -6.25
C ASP A 265 2.38 10.56 -4.86
N VAL A 266 1.68 9.44 -4.66
CA VAL A 266 1.11 9.06 -3.35
C VAL A 266 2.22 8.87 -2.32
N GLY A 267 3.29 8.16 -2.70
CA GLY A 267 4.48 7.96 -1.87
C GLY A 267 5.22 9.25 -1.59
N TYR A 268 5.44 10.09 -2.60
CA TYR A 268 6.09 11.39 -2.48
C TYR A 268 5.39 12.30 -1.45
N ALA A 269 4.06 12.34 -1.51
CA ALA A 269 3.27 13.11 -0.55
C ALA A 269 3.45 12.62 0.90
N ALA A 270 3.49 11.29 1.11
CA ALA A 270 3.78 10.71 2.42
C ALA A 270 5.20 11.01 2.90
N GLY A 271 6.20 10.88 2.02
CA GLY A 271 7.60 11.22 2.33
C GLY A 271 7.77 12.68 2.72
N LYS A 272 7.11 13.59 2.00
CA LYS A 272 7.07 15.03 2.33
C LYS A 272 6.43 15.27 3.69
N ALA A 273 5.28 14.64 3.99
CA ALA A 273 4.63 14.76 5.29
C ALA A 273 5.54 14.28 6.44
N ALA A 274 6.24 13.16 6.25
CA ALA A 274 7.21 12.66 7.23
C ALA A 274 8.38 13.65 7.43
N ALA A 275 8.87 14.27 6.36
CA ALA A 275 9.92 15.28 6.46
C ALA A 275 9.43 16.53 7.22
N GLU A 276 8.20 16.98 7.02
CA GLU A 276 7.61 18.09 7.80
C GLU A 276 7.55 17.76 9.31
N ILE A 277 7.18 16.53 9.67
CA ILE A 277 7.21 16.05 11.06
C ILE A 277 8.62 16.06 11.64
N LEU A 278 9.59 15.51 10.91
CA LEU A 278 11.00 15.49 11.33
C LEU A 278 11.59 16.89 11.49
N ASN A 279 11.06 17.88 10.78
CA ASN A 279 11.38 19.30 10.91
C ASN A 279 10.57 20.02 12.02
N GLY A 280 9.77 19.29 12.81
CA GLY A 280 9.11 19.77 14.02
C GLY A 280 7.64 20.16 13.90
N LYS A 281 6.98 19.85 12.78
CA LYS A 281 5.54 20.03 12.62
C LYS A 281 4.77 18.88 13.27
N SER A 282 3.62 19.16 13.89
CA SER A 282 2.74 18.09 14.41
C SER A 282 2.06 17.34 13.26
N ALA A 283 1.89 16.03 13.38
CA ALA A 283 1.16 15.23 12.40
C ALA A 283 -0.28 15.73 12.20
N SER A 284 -0.94 16.15 13.28
CA SER A 284 -2.30 16.74 13.25
C SER A 284 -2.41 18.05 12.46
N ASP A 285 -1.30 18.77 12.25
CA ASP A 285 -1.28 20.04 11.52
C ASP A 285 -0.96 19.84 10.02
N ILE A 286 -0.73 18.62 9.60
CA ILE A 286 -0.44 18.25 8.21
C ILE A 286 -1.71 17.65 7.60
N PRO A 287 -2.33 18.31 6.61
CA PRO A 287 -3.52 17.76 5.97
C PRO A 287 -3.18 16.49 5.19
N VAL A 288 -4.12 15.54 5.21
CA VAL A 288 -4.01 14.32 4.39
C VAL A 288 -3.98 14.69 2.91
N ALA A 289 -3.00 14.17 2.19
CA ALA A 289 -2.93 14.34 0.75
C ALA A 289 -3.83 13.30 0.05
N CYS A 290 -4.87 13.77 -0.63
CA CYS A 290 -5.74 12.91 -1.45
C CYS A 290 -5.37 13.06 -2.92
N ILE A 291 -4.89 11.99 -3.55
CA ILE A 291 -4.61 11.95 -4.98
C ILE A 291 -5.86 11.37 -5.66
N THR A 292 -6.61 12.19 -6.40
CA THR A 292 -7.96 11.85 -6.91
C THR A 292 -8.11 11.93 -8.42
N GLU A 293 -7.14 12.50 -9.13
CA GLU A 293 -7.21 12.68 -10.58
C GLU A 293 -6.55 11.50 -11.30
N PRO A 294 -7.36 10.51 -11.80
CA PRO A 294 -6.80 9.36 -12.47
C PRO A 294 -6.38 9.69 -13.91
N LYS A 295 -5.31 9.02 -14.35
CA LYS A 295 -4.96 8.86 -15.77
C LYS A 295 -5.42 7.48 -16.23
N ASN A 296 -5.79 7.38 -17.52
CA ASN A 296 -6.21 6.09 -18.06
C ASN A 296 -5.04 5.42 -18.77
N TYR A 297 -4.90 4.13 -18.50
CA TYR A 297 -3.87 3.27 -19.09
C TYR A 297 -4.50 2.03 -19.73
N TYR A 298 -3.86 1.50 -20.78
CA TYR A 298 -4.27 0.23 -21.38
C TYR A 298 -3.05 -0.56 -21.86
N ASN A 299 -3.24 -1.86 -22.06
CA ASN A 299 -2.22 -2.76 -22.58
C ASN A 299 -2.66 -3.23 -23.97
N SER A 300 -2.05 -2.68 -25.02
CA SER A 300 -2.42 -2.98 -26.41
C SER A 300 -2.25 -4.46 -26.78
N LYS A 301 -1.26 -5.16 -26.19
CA LYS A 301 -1.02 -6.59 -26.42
C LYS A 301 -2.16 -7.42 -25.82
N VAL A 302 -2.53 -7.15 -24.57
CA VAL A 302 -3.65 -7.82 -23.88
C VAL A 302 -4.96 -7.56 -24.61
N CYS A 303 -5.21 -6.29 -25.00
CA CYS A 303 -6.42 -5.95 -25.76
C CYS A 303 -6.51 -6.75 -27.08
N ALA A 304 -5.40 -6.85 -27.81
CA ALA A 304 -5.36 -7.63 -29.07
C ALA A 304 -5.62 -9.13 -28.83
N GLU A 305 -5.02 -9.72 -27.79
CA GLU A 305 -5.20 -11.13 -27.43
C GLU A 305 -6.65 -11.44 -27.01
N LEU A 306 -7.31 -10.51 -26.33
CA LEU A 306 -8.69 -10.63 -25.88
C LEU A 306 -9.72 -10.19 -26.93
N GLY A 307 -9.28 -9.61 -28.07
CA GLY A 307 -10.17 -9.09 -29.12
C GLY A 307 -10.87 -7.80 -28.75
N LEU A 308 -10.33 -7.05 -27.80
CA LEU A 308 -10.86 -5.74 -27.41
C LEU A 308 -10.42 -4.64 -28.40
N THR A 309 -11.33 -3.73 -28.71
CA THR A 309 -11.01 -2.53 -29.47
C THR A 309 -10.69 -1.38 -28.51
N VAL A 310 -9.54 -0.75 -28.70
CA VAL A 310 -9.20 0.45 -27.92
C VAL A 310 -10.14 1.59 -28.32
N PRO A 311 -10.96 2.11 -27.38
CA PRO A 311 -11.96 3.12 -27.74
C PRO A 311 -11.30 4.49 -27.93
N THR A 312 -11.72 5.21 -28.99
CA THR A 312 -11.25 6.59 -29.22
C THR A 312 -11.86 7.61 -28.26
N SER A 313 -12.95 7.23 -27.57
CA SER A 313 -13.62 8.04 -26.56
C SER A 313 -12.90 8.07 -25.20
N VAL A 314 -12.03 7.11 -24.93
CA VAL A 314 -11.24 7.04 -23.71
C VAL A 314 -9.80 7.42 -24.06
N ALA A 315 -9.40 8.63 -23.65
CA ALA A 315 -7.99 9.01 -23.75
C ALA A 315 -7.16 8.17 -22.76
N ALA A 316 -6.33 7.27 -23.27
CA ALA A 316 -5.52 6.35 -22.46
C ALA A 316 -4.13 6.17 -23.04
N GLU A 317 -3.14 5.96 -22.17
CA GLU A 317 -1.75 5.70 -22.54
C GLU A 317 -1.48 4.20 -22.64
N ASP A 318 -0.73 3.77 -23.68
CA ASP A 318 -0.37 2.37 -23.85
C ASP A 318 0.86 2.00 -23.02
N VAL A 319 0.70 1.06 -22.09
CA VAL A 319 1.82 0.58 -21.25
C VAL A 319 2.66 -0.51 -21.92
N ALA A 320 2.22 -1.04 -23.08
CA ALA A 320 2.91 -2.10 -23.83
C ALA A 320 3.71 -1.54 -25.04
N ALA A 321 3.67 -0.22 -25.27
CA ALA A 321 4.36 0.47 -26.34
C ALA A 321 5.87 0.59 -26.12
#